data_696e2df7e7e4f7020e6bb9f207dc9230
#
_entry.id   696e2df7e7e4f7020e6bb9f207dc9230
#
_cell.length_a   1.000
_cell.length_b   1.000
_cell.length_c   1.000
_cell.angle_alpha   90.00
_cell.angle_beta   90.00
_cell.angle_gamma   90.00
#
_symmetry.space_group_name_H-M   'P 1'
#
loop_
_entity.id
_entity.type
_entity.pdbx_description
1 polymer ?
#
loop_
_entity_poly.entity_id
_entity_poly.type
_entity_poly.pdbx_seq_one_letter_code
_entity_poly.pdbx_strand_id
1 'polypeptide(L)'
;MRRTQPTKAWGAVAAVTGAMLVVAAAPGRAPDTDTADAKPGGRPREAAVTLLVGRVLEGAHGTGEGRCAARVFRRGLCDGWQEQRVRATTRGVGSVLAEPAVADAAWAEALPTDAGGPLEITLTEPGRITDVTVHDGHGRHLSGELGPHGDRWLNTESLRAGETYTVQVGAQDAAGSPVGVTMAFRTAPPADGGRLTVEFGPGPGTYGAGEIVTAALSRPVRADDPVARARLEQALEVTSEPHVEGAWHWVDDSTLHFRPRTYWPAHTVVRVRSGLDGVEVGDHAYGGPSEDLQFTIGDRIEAVTDSATHRMTVRRNGRVIRTIPVTTGKEGFRTRSGIKVVLRKESKVRMRGDTVGIKRGTKEFYDLPVSYATRVTWSGEYIHAAPWSVEAQGEENVSHGCTGMSTENAAWFFETVREGDIVEVVNSGGEKMAPFDNGFGDWNVDWRSWLAGSALANVDAAPPTSPLTPSRLHPTT
;
A
#
# COMPACT_ATOMS: atom_id res chain seq x y z
N MET A 1 8.01 43.57 29.59
CA MET A 1 8.64 42.68 30.60
C MET A 1 8.87 41.32 29.94
N ARG A 2 10.15 41.04 29.67
CA ARG A 2 10.66 39.79 29.15
C ARG A 2 10.58 38.72 30.24
N ARG A 3 10.12 37.50 29.92
CA ARG A 3 10.46 36.28 30.67
C ARG A 3 10.79 35.16 29.74
N THR A 4 11.95 34.69 29.91
CA THR A 4 12.81 33.67 29.37
C THR A 4 12.30 32.25 29.50
N GLN A 5 12.61 31.45 28.48
CA GLN A 5 12.54 29.96 28.49
C GLN A 5 13.57 29.35 29.46
N PRO A 6 13.41 28.10 29.82
CA PRO A 6 14.56 27.26 30.09
C PRO A 6 14.68 26.09 29.12
N THR A 7 15.84 26.01 28.49
CA THR A 7 16.46 24.88 27.84
C THR A 7 16.71 23.74 28.86
N LYS A 8 16.43 22.50 28.50
CA LYS A 8 17.04 21.32 29.11
C LYS A 8 17.60 20.40 28.03
N ALA A 9 18.91 20.37 27.96
CA ALA A 9 19.72 19.32 27.36
C ALA A 9 19.92 18.20 28.39
N TRP A 10 19.99 16.93 27.91
CA TRP A 10 20.60 15.73 28.53
C TRP A 10 20.28 14.58 27.59
N GLY A 11 21.14 13.67 27.19
CA GLY A 11 22.47 13.33 27.60
C GLY A 11 22.87 12.10 26.79
N ALA A 12 24.13 12.01 26.47
CA ALA A 12 24.76 10.91 25.74
C ALA A 12 24.66 9.58 26.51
N VAL A 13 24.43 8.47 25.81
CA VAL A 13 24.69 7.12 26.32
C VAL A 13 25.62 6.38 25.37
N ALA A 14 26.60 5.76 26.02
CA ALA A 14 27.84 5.20 25.55
C ALA A 14 27.70 4.01 24.58
N ALA A 15 28.69 3.92 23.69
CA ALA A 15 29.01 2.75 22.88
C ALA A 15 29.46 1.57 23.76
N VAL A 16 28.91 0.38 23.47
CA VAL A 16 29.45 -0.90 23.96
C VAL A 16 30.11 -1.60 22.77
N THR A 17 31.44 -1.65 22.83
CA THR A 17 32.30 -2.45 21.97
C THR A 17 32.22 -3.91 22.39
N GLY A 18 31.68 -4.79 21.53
CA GLY A 18 31.75 -6.24 21.65
C GLY A 18 32.93 -6.78 20.85
N ALA A 19 33.87 -7.42 21.53
CA ALA A 19 35.06 -8.05 20.98
C ALA A 19 34.69 -9.32 20.17
N MET A 20 35.19 -9.42 18.95
CA MET A 20 35.20 -10.65 18.15
C MET A 20 36.30 -11.57 18.58
N LEU A 21 35.94 -12.80 18.98
CA LEU A 21 36.85 -13.87 19.23
C LEU A 21 37.13 -14.63 17.92
N VAL A 22 38.33 -14.54 17.40
CA VAL A 22 38.80 -15.32 16.23
C VAL A 22 39.37 -16.64 16.76
N VAL A 23 38.76 -17.78 16.42
CA VAL A 23 39.33 -19.10 16.63
C VAL A 23 39.98 -19.58 15.35
N ALA A 24 41.29 -19.65 15.32
CA ALA A 24 42.07 -20.24 14.26
C ALA A 24 42.12 -21.77 14.45
N ALA A 25 41.72 -22.53 13.41
CA ALA A 25 41.93 -23.97 13.34
C ALA A 25 43.08 -24.28 12.38
N ALA A 26 44.06 -25.08 12.83
CA ALA A 26 45.23 -25.48 12.09
C ALA A 26 44.95 -26.62 11.08
N PRO A 27 45.77 -26.79 10.04
CA PRO A 27 45.52 -27.75 8.95
C PRO A 27 45.96 -29.18 9.30
N GLY A 28 45.06 -30.13 9.11
CA GLY A 28 45.32 -31.56 9.14
C GLY A 28 45.74 -32.08 7.78
N ARG A 29 46.80 -32.90 7.79
CA ARG A 29 47.53 -33.51 6.66
C ARG A 29 46.78 -34.73 6.10
N ALA A 30 46.67 -34.80 4.78
CA ALA A 30 46.10 -35.93 4.04
C ALA A 30 47.08 -37.13 3.95
N PRO A 31 46.58 -38.35 3.77
CA PRO A 31 47.37 -39.42 3.22
C PRO A 31 47.14 -39.62 1.70
N ASP A 32 48.24 -39.85 1.00
CA ASP A 32 48.32 -40.22 -0.40
C ASP A 32 47.72 -41.61 -0.66
N THR A 33 46.94 -41.77 -1.74
CA THR A 33 46.82 -43.04 -2.48
C THR A 33 46.64 -42.82 -3.99
N ASP A 34 47.43 -43.51 -4.72
CA ASP A 34 47.71 -43.73 -6.13
C ASP A 34 46.58 -43.62 -7.19
N THR A 35 46.96 -42.95 -8.25
CA THR A 35 46.86 -43.20 -9.68
C THR A 35 45.75 -44.09 -10.25
N ALA A 36 44.91 -43.47 -11.11
CA ALA A 36 44.37 -44.10 -12.33
C ALA A 36 44.22 -43.01 -13.41
N ASP A 37 44.83 -43.27 -14.56
CA ASP A 37 44.77 -42.49 -15.77
C ASP A 37 43.34 -42.21 -16.25
N ALA A 38 42.96 -40.95 -16.33
CA ALA A 38 41.80 -40.47 -17.07
C ALA A 38 42.24 -39.39 -18.05
N LYS A 39 42.00 -39.62 -19.35
CA LYS A 39 42.23 -38.70 -20.47
C LYS A 39 41.68 -37.31 -20.18
N PRO A 40 42.32 -36.23 -20.70
CA PRO A 40 41.85 -34.86 -20.47
C PRO A 40 40.50 -34.65 -21.15
N GLY A 41 39.45 -34.59 -20.34
CA GLY A 41 38.12 -34.20 -20.76
C GLY A 41 38.10 -32.73 -21.21
N GLY A 42 37.29 -32.44 -22.22
CA GLY A 42 37.19 -31.17 -22.88
C GLY A 42 36.95 -29.99 -21.92
N ARG A 43 37.42 -28.83 -22.32
CA ARG A 43 37.21 -27.57 -21.61
C ARG A 43 35.73 -27.38 -21.30
N PRO A 44 35.36 -26.91 -20.12
CA PRO A 44 33.97 -26.59 -19.82
C PRO A 44 33.46 -25.58 -20.87
N ARG A 45 32.32 -25.88 -21.48
CA ARG A 45 31.65 -24.95 -22.39
C ARG A 45 31.15 -23.75 -21.58
N GLU A 46 31.53 -22.56 -21.98
CA GLU A 46 30.97 -21.31 -21.46
C GLU A 46 29.54 -21.18 -22.02
N ALA A 47 28.55 -21.03 -21.14
CA ALA A 47 27.21 -20.60 -21.55
C ALA A 47 27.23 -19.08 -21.71
N ALA A 48 26.87 -18.60 -22.85
CA ALA A 48 26.79 -17.19 -23.12
C ALA A 48 25.33 -16.73 -22.87
N VAL A 49 25.08 -16.16 -21.69
CA VAL A 49 23.84 -15.49 -21.37
C VAL A 49 24.12 -14.00 -21.23
N THR A 50 23.34 -13.17 -21.89
CA THR A 50 23.42 -11.71 -21.74
C THR A 50 22.25 -11.22 -20.89
N LEU A 51 22.56 -10.46 -19.86
CA LEU A 51 21.63 -9.75 -19.03
C LEU A 51 21.59 -8.29 -19.50
N LEU A 52 20.41 -7.81 -19.93
CA LEU A 52 20.18 -6.41 -20.28
C LEU A 52 19.27 -5.79 -19.23
N VAL A 53 19.71 -4.70 -18.63
CA VAL A 53 18.93 -3.95 -17.64
C VAL A 53 18.98 -2.47 -18.03
N GLY A 54 17.82 -1.86 -18.29
CA GLY A 54 17.79 -0.44 -18.66
C GLY A 54 16.49 -0.01 -19.36
N ARG A 55 16.34 1.28 -19.55
CA ARG A 55 15.18 1.93 -20.18
C ARG A 55 15.46 2.16 -21.66
N VAL A 56 14.52 1.81 -22.54
CA VAL A 56 14.49 2.32 -23.91
C VAL A 56 13.96 3.75 -23.86
N LEU A 57 14.79 4.72 -24.20
CA LEU A 57 14.32 6.08 -24.43
C LEU A 57 13.50 6.09 -25.73
N GLU A 58 12.17 6.13 -25.64
CA GLU A 58 11.30 6.48 -26.75
C GLU A 58 11.51 7.95 -27.11
N GLY A 59 12.23 8.21 -28.18
CA GLY A 59 12.43 9.57 -28.64
C GLY A 59 13.36 9.71 -29.86
N ALA A 60 13.06 8.99 -30.96
CA ALA A 60 13.51 9.41 -32.27
C ALA A 60 12.53 8.87 -33.32
N HIS A 61 11.63 9.72 -33.78
CA HIS A 61 10.92 9.49 -35.05
C HIS A 61 11.96 9.45 -36.20
N GLY A 62 12.36 8.26 -36.57
CA GLY A 62 13.16 7.98 -37.70
C GLY A 62 12.78 6.61 -38.22
N THR A 63 12.14 6.56 -39.39
CA THR A 63 11.82 5.36 -40.13
C THR A 63 13.11 4.58 -40.44
N GLY A 64 13.36 3.51 -39.71
CA GLY A 64 14.47 2.61 -39.97
C GLY A 64 14.46 1.50 -38.92
N GLU A 65 14.30 0.27 -39.37
CA GLU A 65 14.42 -0.95 -38.57
C GLU A 65 15.79 -1.01 -37.87
N GLY A 66 15.86 -0.52 -36.66
CA GLY A 66 17.07 -0.54 -35.82
C GLY A 66 17.12 -1.80 -34.97
N ARG A 67 17.62 -2.89 -35.52
CA ARG A 67 18.10 -4.01 -34.72
C ARG A 67 19.37 -3.56 -34.00
N CYS A 68 19.32 -3.35 -32.70
CA CYS A 68 20.50 -3.24 -31.84
C CYS A 68 21.14 -4.63 -31.73
N ALA A 69 21.84 -5.06 -32.78
CA ALA A 69 22.69 -6.25 -32.73
C ALA A 69 24.03 -5.89 -32.09
N ALA A 70 24.61 -6.78 -31.29
CA ALA A 70 25.85 -6.63 -30.52
C ALA A 70 27.07 -6.08 -31.27
N ARG A 71 26.99 -5.82 -32.56
CA ARG A 71 28.08 -5.25 -33.41
C ARG A 71 28.05 -3.74 -33.57
N VAL A 72 27.00 -3.02 -33.09
CA VAL A 72 26.82 -1.57 -33.33
C VAL A 72 27.25 -0.72 -32.11
N PHE A 73 27.68 -1.32 -31.03
CA PHE A 73 28.06 -0.64 -29.78
C PHE A 73 29.31 0.27 -29.82
N ARG A 74 29.93 0.46 -31.00
CA ARG A 74 31.13 1.31 -31.09
C ARG A 74 30.87 2.79 -31.36
N ARG A 75 29.65 3.24 -31.58
CA ARG A 75 29.34 4.68 -31.75
C ARG A 75 27.92 5.00 -31.26
N GLY A 76 27.78 5.41 -30.02
CA GLY A 76 26.87 6.44 -29.48
C GLY A 76 25.42 6.52 -29.96
N LEU A 77 24.75 5.43 -30.39
CA LEU A 77 23.39 5.48 -30.94
C LEU A 77 22.33 4.73 -30.10
N CYS A 78 22.74 4.19 -28.97
CA CYS A 78 21.83 3.55 -27.99
C CYS A 78 22.17 4.10 -26.57
N ASP A 79 21.97 5.38 -26.36
CA ASP A 79 22.08 5.97 -25.05
C ASP A 79 20.85 5.53 -24.22
N GLY A 80 21.08 4.68 -23.22
CA GLY A 80 20.05 4.21 -22.28
C GLY A 80 20.07 2.72 -21.99
N TRP A 81 20.82 1.91 -22.73
CA TRP A 81 21.00 0.49 -22.42
C TRP A 81 22.43 0.22 -21.95
N GLN A 82 22.55 -0.41 -20.79
CA GLN A 82 23.83 -0.93 -20.31
C GLN A 82 23.88 -2.44 -20.54
N GLU A 83 24.77 -2.90 -21.40
CA GLU A 83 25.05 -4.31 -21.62
C GLU A 83 26.12 -4.77 -20.62
N GLN A 84 25.75 -5.67 -19.73
CA GLN A 84 26.69 -6.33 -18.85
C GLN A 84 26.99 -7.73 -19.38
N ARG A 85 28.18 -7.94 -19.90
CA ARG A 85 28.66 -9.27 -20.33
C ARG A 85 29.20 -10.00 -19.10
N VAL A 86 28.43 -10.94 -18.57
CA VAL A 86 28.90 -11.86 -17.55
C VAL A 86 29.38 -13.13 -18.22
N ARG A 87 30.67 -13.43 -18.09
CA ARG A 87 31.21 -14.75 -18.47
C ARG A 87 30.96 -15.69 -17.27
N ALA A 88 30.03 -16.61 -17.44
CA ALA A 88 29.78 -17.64 -16.43
C ALA A 88 30.38 -18.97 -16.93
N THR A 89 31.18 -19.61 -16.10
CA THR A 89 31.69 -20.97 -16.36
C THR A 89 30.62 -21.96 -15.87
N THR A 90 30.12 -22.79 -16.80
CA THR A 90 29.20 -23.88 -16.44
C THR A 90 30.00 -25.04 -15.83
N ARG A 91 29.63 -25.42 -14.60
CA ARG A 91 29.94 -26.75 -14.07
C ARG A 91 28.89 -27.73 -14.60
N GLY A 92 29.36 -28.77 -15.33
CA GLY A 92 28.47 -29.82 -15.81
C GLY A 92 27.63 -30.40 -14.69
N VAL A 93 26.33 -30.54 -14.94
CA VAL A 93 25.34 -31.11 -14.00
C VAL A 93 25.61 -32.62 -13.93
N GLY A 94 26.42 -32.99 -12.97
CA GLY A 94 26.53 -34.36 -12.48
C GLY A 94 25.80 -34.43 -11.15
N SER A 95 24.68 -35.17 -11.16
CA SER A 95 23.98 -35.66 -9.99
C SER A 95 23.22 -34.66 -9.07
N VAL A 96 21.96 -34.85 -9.03
CA VAL A 96 20.91 -34.28 -8.18
C VAL A 96 21.23 -34.44 -6.69
N LEU A 97 20.84 -33.43 -5.90
CA LEU A 97 20.85 -33.38 -4.44
C LEU A 97 22.18 -32.98 -3.75
N ALA A 98 22.56 -31.73 -3.93
CA ALA A 98 23.29 -30.96 -2.91
C ALA A 98 22.84 -29.51 -3.01
N GLU A 99 22.47 -28.92 -1.87
CA GLU A 99 22.22 -27.48 -1.79
C GLU A 99 23.37 -26.71 -2.44
N PRO A 100 23.09 -25.71 -3.31
CA PRO A 100 24.16 -24.91 -3.90
C PRO A 100 24.78 -24.09 -2.78
N ALA A 101 25.99 -24.46 -2.38
CA ALA A 101 26.84 -23.57 -1.63
C ALA A 101 27.01 -22.29 -2.48
N VAL A 102 26.66 -21.14 -1.92
CA VAL A 102 26.74 -19.78 -2.49
C VAL A 102 28.21 -19.36 -2.65
N ALA A 103 29.06 -20.17 -3.22
CA ALA A 103 30.51 -19.98 -3.17
C ALA A 103 31.17 -19.57 -4.49
N ASP A 104 30.48 -19.36 -5.61
CA ASP A 104 31.05 -18.81 -6.83
C ASP A 104 30.01 -18.12 -7.73
N ALA A 105 29.21 -17.22 -7.16
CA ALA A 105 28.50 -16.23 -7.98
C ALA A 105 29.56 -15.24 -8.46
N ALA A 106 29.79 -15.17 -9.77
CA ALA A 106 30.60 -14.11 -10.36
C ALA A 106 29.84 -12.79 -10.09
N TRP A 107 30.30 -12.03 -9.10
CA TRP A 107 29.82 -10.69 -8.84
C TRP A 107 30.23 -9.84 -10.03
N ALA A 108 29.28 -9.49 -10.86
CA ALA A 108 29.45 -8.36 -11.74
C ALA A 108 29.48 -7.12 -10.86
N GLU A 109 30.56 -6.32 -10.89
CA GLU A 109 30.59 -5.02 -10.25
C GLU A 109 29.32 -4.28 -10.64
N ALA A 110 28.52 -3.90 -9.63
CA ALA A 110 27.23 -3.30 -9.82
C ALA A 110 27.37 -1.98 -10.58
N LEU A 111 27.13 -2.02 -11.88
CA LEU A 111 26.84 -0.79 -12.60
C LEU A 111 25.49 -0.28 -12.08
N PRO A 112 25.37 1.02 -11.78
CA PRO A 112 24.12 1.60 -11.33
C PRO A 112 23.06 1.41 -12.43
N THR A 113 22.18 0.46 -12.22
CA THR A 113 21.11 0.10 -13.14
C THR A 113 19.87 0.84 -12.70
N ASP A 114 19.22 1.53 -13.62
CA ASP A 114 17.95 2.21 -13.36
C ASP A 114 16.90 1.17 -12.93
N ALA A 115 16.35 1.34 -11.73
CA ALA A 115 15.38 0.40 -11.17
C ALA A 115 14.05 0.38 -11.95
N GLY A 116 13.70 1.45 -12.66
CA GLY A 116 12.48 1.52 -13.48
C GLY A 116 12.60 0.80 -14.83
N GLY A 117 13.79 0.30 -15.20
CA GLY A 117 14.00 -0.38 -16.47
C GLY A 117 13.56 -1.85 -16.49
N PRO A 118 13.28 -2.41 -17.67
CA PRO A 118 13.02 -3.83 -17.81
C PRO A 118 14.29 -4.65 -17.56
N LEU A 119 14.11 -5.83 -16.94
CA LEU A 119 15.11 -6.87 -16.88
C LEU A 119 14.86 -7.82 -18.04
N GLU A 120 15.77 -7.83 -18.98
CA GLU A 120 15.73 -8.74 -20.12
C GLU A 120 16.86 -9.78 -20.04
N ILE A 121 16.50 -11.05 -20.17
CA ILE A 121 17.43 -12.18 -20.20
C ILE A 121 17.37 -12.78 -21.59
N THR A 122 18.49 -12.80 -22.33
CA THR A 122 18.58 -13.38 -23.68
C THR A 122 19.72 -14.35 -23.75
N LEU A 123 19.58 -15.39 -24.61
CA LEU A 123 20.67 -16.27 -24.99
C LEU A 123 21.47 -15.60 -26.08
N THR A 124 22.80 -15.58 -25.94
CA THR A 124 23.73 -15.06 -26.96
C THR A 124 24.15 -16.11 -27.99
N GLU A 125 23.89 -17.38 -27.67
CA GLU A 125 24.10 -18.51 -28.55
C GLU A 125 22.78 -19.22 -28.87
N PRO A 126 22.66 -19.93 -30.01
CA PRO A 126 21.46 -20.68 -30.32
C PRO A 126 21.10 -21.67 -29.21
N GLY A 127 19.88 -21.61 -28.75
CA GLY A 127 19.40 -22.44 -27.63
C GLY A 127 17.99 -22.04 -27.20
N ARG A 128 17.53 -22.58 -26.09
CA ARG A 128 16.24 -22.29 -25.55
C ARG A 128 16.31 -22.15 -24.02
N ILE A 129 15.75 -21.10 -23.46
CA ILE A 129 15.55 -20.94 -22.03
C ILE A 129 14.46 -21.94 -21.56
N THR A 130 14.75 -22.72 -20.54
CA THR A 130 13.85 -23.73 -19.97
C THR A 130 13.26 -23.28 -18.66
N ASP A 131 13.98 -22.45 -17.88
CA ASP A 131 13.55 -21.91 -16.61
C ASP A 131 14.26 -20.60 -16.29
N VAL A 132 13.55 -19.68 -15.64
CA VAL A 132 14.12 -18.44 -15.08
C VAL A 132 13.52 -18.21 -13.71
N THR A 133 14.38 -18.11 -12.72
CA THR A 133 14.02 -17.72 -11.36
C THR A 133 14.77 -16.44 -11.00
N VAL A 134 14.03 -15.41 -10.65
CA VAL A 134 14.60 -14.14 -10.15
C VAL A 134 14.01 -13.87 -8.76
N HIS A 135 14.89 -13.58 -7.80
CA HIS A 135 14.45 -13.19 -6.46
C HIS A 135 15.32 -12.06 -5.92
N ASP A 136 14.69 -11.21 -5.10
CA ASP A 136 15.38 -10.12 -4.40
C ASP A 136 16.11 -10.62 -3.15
N GLY A 137 16.86 -9.72 -2.49
CA GLY A 137 17.59 -10.01 -1.26
C GLY A 137 16.71 -10.42 -0.07
N HIS A 138 15.40 -10.21 -0.17
CA HIS A 138 14.40 -10.63 0.81
C HIS A 138 13.70 -11.94 0.43
N GLY A 139 14.09 -12.58 -0.68
CA GLY A 139 13.52 -13.84 -1.17
C GLY A 139 12.19 -13.70 -1.92
N ARG A 140 11.76 -12.48 -2.26
CA ARG A 140 10.58 -12.25 -3.08
C ARG A 140 10.90 -12.57 -4.55
N HIS A 141 10.05 -13.39 -5.18
CA HIS A 141 10.18 -13.70 -6.60
C HIS A 141 9.71 -12.53 -7.47
N LEU A 142 10.45 -12.28 -8.55
CA LEU A 142 10.09 -11.35 -9.61
C LEU A 142 9.43 -12.13 -10.74
N SER A 143 8.21 -11.74 -11.10
CA SER A 143 7.46 -12.36 -12.21
C SER A 143 7.97 -11.91 -13.56
N GLY A 144 7.88 -12.80 -14.57
CA GLY A 144 8.26 -12.48 -15.93
C GLY A 144 7.76 -13.53 -16.93
N GLU A 145 7.91 -13.23 -18.22
CA GLU A 145 7.39 -14.02 -19.33
C GLU A 145 8.48 -14.42 -20.31
N LEU A 146 8.40 -15.66 -20.81
CA LEU A 146 9.22 -16.14 -21.89
C LEU A 146 8.67 -15.65 -23.23
N GLY A 147 9.54 -15.12 -24.08
CA GLY A 147 9.22 -14.81 -25.46
C GLY A 147 8.81 -16.05 -26.28
N PRO A 148 8.10 -15.85 -27.40
CA PRO A 148 7.49 -16.94 -28.17
C PRO A 148 8.49 -17.95 -28.74
N HIS A 149 9.78 -17.57 -28.87
CA HIS A 149 10.84 -18.45 -29.36
C HIS A 149 11.65 -19.12 -28.25
N GLY A 150 11.35 -18.76 -26.97
CA GLY A 150 12.04 -19.30 -25.80
C GLY A 150 13.51 -18.91 -25.66
N ASP A 151 13.98 -17.92 -26.41
CA ASP A 151 15.33 -17.38 -26.39
C ASP A 151 15.50 -16.11 -25.55
N ARG A 152 14.37 -15.61 -25.03
CA ARG A 152 14.26 -14.34 -24.28
C ARG A 152 13.25 -14.45 -23.16
N TRP A 153 13.55 -13.84 -22.03
CA TRP A 153 12.65 -13.65 -20.89
C TRP A 153 12.63 -12.17 -20.47
N LEU A 154 11.47 -11.65 -20.11
CA LEU A 154 11.26 -10.28 -19.64
C LEU A 154 10.49 -10.27 -18.33
N ASN A 155 10.89 -9.43 -17.38
CA ASN A 155 10.10 -9.20 -16.18
C ASN A 155 8.76 -8.48 -16.51
N THR A 156 7.72 -8.84 -15.76
CA THR A 156 6.41 -8.18 -15.82
C THR A 156 6.18 -7.20 -14.67
N GLU A 157 7.02 -7.27 -13.64
CA GLU A 157 7.02 -6.36 -12.49
C GLU A 157 8.27 -5.48 -12.52
N SER A 158 8.15 -4.21 -12.06
CA SER A 158 9.29 -3.30 -11.97
C SER A 158 10.31 -3.77 -10.94
N LEU A 159 11.59 -3.56 -11.24
CA LEU A 159 12.67 -3.72 -10.27
C LEU A 159 12.56 -2.63 -9.19
N ARG A 160 13.02 -2.95 -8.00
CA ARG A 160 13.14 -1.98 -6.88
C ARG A 160 14.50 -1.32 -6.90
N ALA A 161 14.55 -0.04 -6.57
CA ALA A 161 15.81 0.71 -6.47
C ALA A 161 16.61 0.31 -5.21
N GLY A 162 17.93 0.20 -5.36
CA GLY A 162 18.85 -0.14 -4.27
C GLY A 162 18.81 -1.59 -3.83
N GLU A 163 18.09 -2.46 -4.55
CA GLU A 163 17.90 -3.87 -4.22
C GLU A 163 18.89 -4.78 -4.94
N THR A 164 19.22 -5.90 -4.31
CA THR A 164 20.07 -6.94 -4.90
C THR A 164 19.20 -8.07 -5.41
N TYR A 165 19.39 -8.43 -6.68
CA TYR A 165 18.67 -9.52 -7.33
C TYR A 165 19.59 -10.68 -7.65
N THR A 166 19.12 -11.91 -7.42
CA THR A 166 19.74 -13.14 -7.88
C THR A 166 18.90 -13.74 -8.98
N VAL A 167 19.54 -14.03 -10.10
CA VAL A 167 18.91 -14.59 -11.30
C VAL A 167 19.50 -15.96 -11.57
N GLN A 168 18.65 -16.96 -11.66
CA GLN A 168 19.00 -18.33 -12.06
C GLN A 168 18.34 -18.62 -13.40
N VAL A 169 19.12 -19.00 -14.38
CA VAL A 169 18.64 -19.31 -15.74
C VAL A 169 19.00 -20.75 -16.05
N GLY A 170 17.99 -21.56 -16.34
CA GLY A 170 18.12 -22.87 -16.97
C GLY A 170 17.90 -22.74 -18.48
N ALA A 171 18.76 -23.34 -19.31
CA ALA A 171 18.62 -23.33 -20.75
C ALA A 171 19.08 -24.67 -21.36
N GLN A 172 18.79 -24.88 -22.63
CA GLN A 172 19.35 -25.95 -23.47
C GLN A 172 20.11 -25.30 -24.62
N ASP A 173 21.30 -25.81 -24.90
CA ASP A 173 22.07 -25.39 -26.08
C ASP A 173 21.45 -25.96 -27.39
N ALA A 174 22.03 -25.61 -28.53
CA ALA A 174 21.58 -26.10 -29.84
C ALA A 174 21.64 -27.65 -30.00
N ALA A 175 22.44 -28.32 -29.17
CA ALA A 175 22.54 -29.78 -29.13
C ALA A 175 21.56 -30.42 -28.13
N GLY A 176 20.76 -29.60 -27.42
CA GLY A 176 19.82 -30.05 -26.39
C GLY A 176 20.45 -30.33 -25.02
N SER A 177 21.75 -30.00 -24.85
CA SER A 177 22.43 -30.22 -23.58
C SER A 177 21.98 -29.14 -22.55
N PRO A 178 21.70 -29.51 -21.28
CA PRO A 178 21.30 -28.55 -20.28
C PRO A 178 22.46 -27.63 -19.89
N VAL A 179 22.13 -26.36 -19.70
CA VAL A 179 23.05 -25.30 -19.29
C VAL A 179 22.37 -24.50 -18.18
N GLY A 180 23.11 -24.16 -17.11
CA GLY A 180 22.62 -23.35 -16.00
C GLY A 180 23.56 -22.20 -15.70
N VAL A 181 23.00 -21.04 -15.41
CA VAL A 181 23.75 -19.85 -15.02
C VAL A 181 23.09 -19.21 -13.81
N THR A 182 23.89 -18.81 -12.83
CA THR A 182 23.45 -17.97 -11.71
C THR A 182 24.21 -16.66 -11.76
N MET A 183 23.45 -15.55 -11.69
CA MET A 183 23.98 -14.18 -11.73
C MET A 183 23.39 -13.39 -10.58
N ALA A 184 24.08 -12.34 -10.12
CA ALA A 184 23.54 -11.38 -9.20
C ALA A 184 23.83 -9.95 -9.70
N PHE A 185 22.90 -9.04 -9.48
CA PHE A 185 23.10 -7.62 -9.78
C PHE A 185 22.41 -6.76 -8.71
N ARG A 186 22.77 -5.50 -8.64
CA ARG A 186 22.14 -4.53 -7.76
C ARG A 186 21.65 -3.34 -8.58
N THR A 187 20.42 -2.90 -8.30
CA THR A 187 19.88 -1.66 -8.86
C THR A 187 20.49 -0.44 -8.16
N ALA A 188 20.55 0.69 -8.88
CA ALA A 188 20.98 1.94 -8.29
C ALA A 188 20.08 2.33 -7.11
N PRO A 189 20.61 2.91 -6.03
CA PRO A 189 19.79 3.52 -5.01
C PRO A 189 18.97 4.67 -5.63
N PRO A 190 17.77 4.96 -5.09
CA PRO A 190 16.98 6.10 -5.56
C PRO A 190 17.81 7.38 -5.46
N ALA A 191 17.68 8.25 -6.45
CA ALA A 191 18.28 9.58 -6.39
C ALA A 191 17.78 10.34 -5.15
N ASP A 192 18.63 11.19 -4.56
CA ASP A 192 18.39 11.92 -3.30
C ASP A 192 17.24 12.96 -3.36
N GLY A 193 16.18 12.69 -4.08
CA GLY A 193 15.00 13.53 -4.29
C GLY A 193 13.89 13.40 -3.23
N GLY A 194 14.13 12.67 -2.15
CA GLY A 194 13.11 12.37 -1.12
C GLY A 194 12.13 11.30 -1.60
N ARG A 195 12.03 10.22 -0.84
CA ARG A 195 11.14 9.10 -1.14
C ARG A 195 9.69 9.44 -0.84
N LEU A 196 8.75 8.91 -1.60
CA LEU A 196 7.34 8.96 -1.30
C LEU A 196 7.04 7.96 -0.18
N THR A 197 6.56 8.43 0.95
CA THR A 197 6.12 7.60 2.07
C THR A 197 4.61 7.69 2.24
N VAL A 198 4.04 6.69 2.91
CA VAL A 198 2.60 6.61 3.21
C VAL A 198 2.43 6.56 4.72
N GLU A 199 1.58 7.42 5.24
CA GLU A 199 1.09 7.35 6.61
C GLU A 199 -0.32 6.75 6.59
N PHE A 200 -0.49 5.64 7.31
CA PHE A 200 -1.78 4.96 7.41
C PHE A 200 -2.57 5.41 8.63
N GLY A 201 -3.88 5.56 8.45
CA GLY A 201 -4.86 5.74 9.51
C GLY A 201 -5.98 4.68 9.43
N PRO A 202 -6.72 4.51 10.54
CA PRO A 202 -6.52 5.09 11.86
C PRO A 202 -5.27 4.51 12.54
N GLY A 203 -4.82 5.05 13.67
CA GLY A 203 -3.74 4.42 14.44
C GLY A 203 -4.09 3.03 14.97
N PRO A 204 -3.15 2.31 15.64
CA PRO A 204 -3.46 1.05 16.30
C PRO A 204 -4.56 1.24 17.36
N GLY A 205 -5.57 0.35 17.38
CA GLY A 205 -6.70 0.50 18.32
C GLY A 205 -7.86 -0.43 18.02
N THR A 206 -8.99 -0.13 18.66
CA THR A 206 -10.29 -0.79 18.39
C THR A 206 -11.29 0.24 17.96
N TYR A 207 -11.85 0.06 16.78
CA TYR A 207 -12.74 0.99 16.10
C TYR A 207 -14.12 0.41 15.82
N GLY A 208 -15.04 1.25 15.38
CA GLY A 208 -16.38 0.85 14.96
C GLY A 208 -16.39 0.26 13.55
N ALA A 209 -17.53 -0.37 13.19
CA ALA A 209 -17.67 -1.09 11.93
C ALA A 209 -17.73 -0.19 10.68
N GLY A 210 -17.86 1.12 10.86
CA GLY A 210 -17.82 2.12 9.78
C GLY A 210 -16.46 2.75 9.56
N GLU A 211 -15.40 2.28 10.24
CA GLU A 211 -14.06 2.86 10.15
C GLU A 211 -13.50 2.80 8.74
N ILE A 212 -12.82 3.87 8.35
CA ILE A 212 -12.19 4.02 7.03
C ILE A 212 -10.68 3.91 7.21
N VAL A 213 -10.03 3.06 6.41
CA VAL A 213 -8.57 3.06 6.31
C VAL A 213 -8.16 4.23 5.44
N THR A 214 -7.25 5.05 5.93
CA THR A 214 -6.70 6.18 5.17
C THR A 214 -5.24 5.95 4.82
N ALA A 215 -4.81 6.43 3.66
CA ALA A 215 -3.41 6.48 3.26
C ALA A 215 -3.10 7.93 2.84
N ALA A 216 -2.27 8.61 3.64
CA ALA A 216 -1.78 9.94 3.36
C ALA A 216 -0.38 9.87 2.75
N LEU A 217 -0.22 10.40 1.55
CA LEU A 217 1.04 10.38 0.81
C LEU A 217 1.87 11.62 1.18
N SER A 218 3.17 11.43 1.41
CA SER A 218 4.09 12.54 1.66
C SER A 218 4.29 13.47 0.45
N ARG A 219 3.87 13.04 -0.74
CA ARG A 219 3.92 13.79 -2.01
C ARG A 219 2.71 13.46 -2.86
N PRO A 220 2.17 14.43 -3.63
CA PRO A 220 1.03 14.16 -4.51
C PRO A 220 1.43 13.27 -5.69
N VAL A 221 0.51 12.39 -6.08
CA VAL A 221 0.54 11.61 -7.33
C VAL A 221 -0.62 12.10 -8.20
N ARG A 222 -0.30 12.79 -9.27
CA ARG A 222 -1.25 13.55 -10.07
C ARG A 222 -2.32 12.67 -10.71
N ALA A 223 -3.52 13.21 -10.85
CA ALA A 223 -4.64 12.52 -11.48
C ALA A 223 -4.42 12.23 -12.98
N ASP A 224 -3.55 12.99 -13.65
CA ASP A 224 -3.19 12.81 -15.05
C ASP A 224 -2.07 11.78 -15.26
N ASP A 225 -1.58 11.15 -14.19
CA ASP A 225 -0.68 9.98 -14.25
C ASP A 225 -1.38 8.71 -13.70
N PRO A 226 -2.26 8.08 -14.48
CA PRO A 226 -2.98 6.89 -14.05
C PRO A 226 -2.07 5.68 -13.81
N VAL A 227 -0.92 5.61 -14.47
CA VAL A 227 0.05 4.52 -14.31
C VAL A 227 0.73 4.62 -12.94
N ALA A 228 1.19 5.80 -12.55
CA ALA A 228 1.75 6.03 -11.23
C ALA A 228 0.73 5.75 -10.11
N ARG A 229 -0.52 6.21 -10.27
CA ARG A 229 -1.60 5.93 -9.34
C ARG A 229 -1.89 4.44 -9.20
N ALA A 230 -1.96 3.71 -10.31
CA ALA A 230 -2.19 2.26 -10.30
C ALA A 230 -1.04 1.51 -9.62
N ARG A 231 0.22 1.85 -9.92
CA ARG A 231 1.40 1.25 -9.27
C ARG A 231 1.40 1.50 -7.76
N LEU A 232 1.09 2.73 -7.35
CA LEU A 232 1.00 3.07 -5.93
C LEU A 232 -0.10 2.27 -5.26
N GLU A 233 -1.32 2.30 -5.79
CA GLU A 233 -2.47 1.61 -5.21
C GLU A 233 -2.25 0.10 -5.13
N GLN A 234 -1.63 -0.52 -6.15
CA GLN A 234 -1.30 -1.93 -6.17
C GLN A 234 -0.29 -2.34 -5.08
N ALA A 235 0.56 -1.39 -4.64
CA ALA A 235 1.53 -1.61 -3.58
C ALA A 235 0.94 -1.44 -2.17
N LEU A 236 -0.29 -0.94 -2.03
CA LEU A 236 -0.97 -0.78 -0.75
C LEU A 236 -1.90 -1.97 -0.47
N GLU A 237 -1.46 -2.86 0.38
CA GLU A 237 -2.20 -4.07 0.73
C GLU A 237 -3.05 -3.86 1.98
N VAL A 238 -4.35 -4.20 1.90
CA VAL A 238 -5.26 -4.29 3.04
C VAL A 238 -5.77 -5.72 3.16
N THR A 239 -5.47 -6.35 4.28
CA THR A 239 -5.95 -7.69 4.60
C THR A 239 -6.82 -7.68 5.84
N SER A 240 -7.75 -8.62 5.94
CA SER A 240 -8.63 -8.72 7.11
C SER A 240 -8.97 -10.16 7.47
N GLU A 241 -9.23 -10.39 8.76
CA GLU A 241 -9.68 -11.65 9.33
C GLU A 241 -10.97 -11.40 10.16
N PRO A 242 -12.16 -11.88 9.71
CA PRO A 242 -12.42 -12.58 8.46
C PRO A 242 -12.17 -11.71 7.22
N HIS A 243 -11.85 -12.35 6.10
CA HIS A 243 -11.63 -11.64 4.84
C HIS A 243 -12.91 -10.94 4.36
N VAL A 244 -12.78 -9.69 3.92
CA VAL A 244 -13.85 -8.91 3.29
C VAL A 244 -13.39 -8.26 2.00
N GLU A 245 -14.29 -8.20 1.01
CA GLU A 245 -14.08 -7.46 -0.23
C GLU A 245 -14.04 -5.96 0.07
N GLY A 246 -12.99 -5.27 -0.38
CA GLY A 246 -12.82 -3.84 -0.22
C GLY A 246 -12.00 -3.24 -1.36
N ALA A 247 -11.97 -1.91 -1.44
CA ALA A 247 -11.21 -1.19 -2.47
C ALA A 247 -10.74 0.17 -1.98
N TRP A 248 -9.61 0.61 -2.52
CA TRP A 248 -9.14 1.98 -2.41
C TRP A 248 -9.94 2.93 -3.29
N HIS A 249 -9.98 4.18 -2.90
CA HIS A 249 -10.57 5.30 -3.64
C HIS A 249 -9.66 6.51 -3.46
N TRP A 250 -9.26 7.15 -4.54
CA TRP A 250 -8.51 8.39 -4.51
C TRP A 250 -9.43 9.54 -4.16
N VAL A 251 -9.22 10.14 -2.99
CA VAL A 251 -9.95 11.34 -2.54
C VAL A 251 -9.40 12.58 -3.24
N ASP A 252 -8.07 12.67 -3.30
CA ASP A 252 -7.32 13.72 -3.99
C ASP A 252 -5.96 13.18 -4.48
N ASP A 253 -5.02 14.07 -4.84
CA ASP A 253 -3.69 13.67 -5.33
C ASP A 253 -2.77 13.10 -4.24
N SER A 254 -3.14 13.19 -2.96
CA SER A 254 -2.31 12.82 -1.82
C SER A 254 -3.01 11.91 -0.81
N THR A 255 -4.30 11.63 -1.01
CA THR A 255 -5.12 10.93 -0.03
C THR A 255 -5.92 9.81 -0.70
N LEU A 256 -5.81 8.62 -0.15
CA LEU A 256 -6.65 7.47 -0.51
C LEU A 256 -7.42 7.02 0.71
N HIS A 257 -8.67 6.62 0.49
CA HIS A 257 -9.50 5.95 1.47
C HIS A 257 -9.79 4.52 1.01
N PHE A 258 -9.73 3.57 1.96
CA PHE A 258 -10.17 2.20 1.72
C PHE A 258 -11.33 1.87 2.63
N ARG A 259 -12.36 1.27 2.05
CA ARG A 259 -13.45 0.67 2.81
C ARG A 259 -13.88 -0.67 2.20
N PRO A 260 -14.44 -1.57 2.99
CA PRO A 260 -15.10 -2.73 2.43
C PRO A 260 -16.39 -2.33 1.68
N ARG A 261 -16.91 -3.26 0.90
CA ARG A 261 -18.17 -3.07 0.16
C ARG A 261 -19.34 -2.79 1.08
N THR A 262 -19.38 -3.46 2.22
CA THR A 262 -20.32 -3.25 3.33
C THR A 262 -19.51 -2.92 4.59
N TYR A 263 -20.16 -2.50 5.66
CA TYR A 263 -19.48 -2.27 6.93
C TYR A 263 -18.64 -3.46 7.37
N TRP A 264 -17.53 -3.18 8.07
CA TRP A 264 -16.71 -4.23 8.63
C TRP A 264 -17.53 -5.17 9.52
N PRO A 265 -17.37 -6.50 9.42
CA PRO A 265 -17.91 -7.43 10.39
C PRO A 265 -17.36 -7.13 11.79
N ALA A 266 -18.17 -7.36 12.83
CA ALA A 266 -17.70 -7.24 14.20
C ALA A 266 -16.51 -8.18 14.46
N HIS A 267 -15.53 -7.70 15.25
CA HIS A 267 -14.34 -8.44 15.67
C HIS A 267 -13.35 -8.78 14.54
N THR A 268 -13.41 -8.05 13.42
CA THR A 268 -12.45 -8.16 12.33
C THR A 268 -11.09 -7.58 12.75
N VAL A 269 -10.01 -8.29 12.46
CA VAL A 269 -8.64 -7.75 12.52
C VAL A 269 -8.27 -7.25 11.14
N VAL A 270 -7.87 -5.99 11.02
CA VAL A 270 -7.45 -5.35 9.76
C VAL A 270 -5.95 -5.09 9.82
N ARG A 271 -5.24 -5.42 8.74
CA ARG A 271 -3.81 -5.12 8.56
C ARG A 271 -3.61 -4.37 7.27
N VAL A 272 -2.77 -3.35 7.32
CA VAL A 272 -2.43 -2.51 6.18
C VAL A 272 -0.92 -2.47 6.04
N ARG A 273 -0.43 -2.66 4.82
CA ARG A 273 1.00 -2.68 4.51
C ARG A 273 1.29 -1.89 3.25
N SER A 274 2.50 -1.35 3.20
CA SER A 274 3.03 -0.71 2.00
C SER A 274 4.17 -1.53 1.43
N GLY A 275 4.02 -1.94 0.17
CA GLY A 275 5.08 -2.55 -0.63
C GLY A 275 5.87 -1.55 -1.48
N LEU A 276 5.77 -0.25 -1.18
CA LEU A 276 6.33 0.83 -2.02
C LEU A 276 7.84 0.98 -1.92
N ASP A 277 8.49 0.51 -0.87
CA ASP A 277 9.93 0.76 -0.69
C ASP A 277 10.74 0.30 -1.90
N GLY A 278 11.48 1.23 -2.51
CA GLY A 278 12.26 1.04 -3.74
C GLY A 278 11.44 0.93 -5.04
N VAL A 279 10.10 1.00 -5.00
CA VAL A 279 9.24 0.95 -6.20
C VAL A 279 9.22 2.34 -6.88
N GLU A 280 9.45 2.38 -8.20
CA GLU A 280 9.25 3.60 -8.98
C GLU A 280 7.75 3.88 -9.15
N VAL A 281 7.30 5.02 -8.64
CA VAL A 281 5.88 5.43 -8.69
C VAL A 281 5.58 6.31 -9.89
N GLY A 282 6.56 7.00 -10.45
CA GLY A 282 6.46 7.88 -11.62
C GLY A 282 7.50 9.00 -11.56
N ASP A 283 7.79 9.63 -12.68
CA ASP A 283 8.75 10.76 -12.82
C ASP A 283 10.05 10.58 -12.03
N HIS A 284 10.62 9.38 -12.03
CA HIS A 284 11.79 8.99 -11.23
C HIS A 284 11.59 9.14 -9.71
N ALA A 285 10.35 9.25 -9.24
CA ALA A 285 10.01 9.21 -7.82
C ALA A 285 9.92 7.76 -7.34
N TYR A 286 10.61 7.46 -6.27
CA TYR A 286 10.61 6.13 -5.66
C TYR A 286 9.89 6.15 -4.32
N GLY A 287 9.18 5.06 -4.04
CA GLY A 287 8.62 4.82 -2.72
C GLY A 287 9.71 4.62 -1.67
N GLY A 288 9.39 4.99 -0.44
CA GLY A 288 10.19 4.74 0.76
C GLY A 288 9.48 3.80 1.72
N PRO A 289 10.15 3.41 2.80
CA PRO A 289 9.56 2.59 3.82
C PRO A 289 8.38 3.32 4.49
N SER A 290 7.37 2.57 4.87
CA SER A 290 6.20 3.04 5.62
C SER A 290 5.92 2.05 6.75
N GLU A 291 5.36 2.53 7.86
CA GLU A 291 5.01 1.66 8.98
C GLU A 291 3.75 0.85 8.67
N ASP A 292 3.77 -0.44 8.97
CA ASP A 292 2.59 -1.30 8.91
C ASP A 292 1.58 -0.88 9.97
N LEU A 293 0.30 -0.99 9.64
CA LEU A 293 -0.79 -0.72 10.56
C LEU A 293 -1.60 -1.98 10.86
N GLN A 294 -1.97 -2.17 12.12
CA GLN A 294 -2.96 -3.16 12.52
C GLN A 294 -3.95 -2.53 13.51
N PHE A 295 -5.25 -2.77 13.27
CA PHE A 295 -6.31 -2.40 14.19
C PHE A 295 -7.41 -3.47 14.23
N THR A 296 -8.35 -3.33 15.17
CA THR A 296 -9.44 -4.29 15.35
C THR A 296 -10.79 -3.57 15.29
N ILE A 297 -11.79 -4.20 14.70
CA ILE A 297 -13.17 -3.75 14.76
C ILE A 297 -13.83 -4.35 16.03
N GLY A 298 -14.50 -3.54 16.79
CA GLY A 298 -15.29 -3.99 17.95
C GLY A 298 -16.67 -4.52 17.57
N ASP A 299 -17.61 -4.47 18.53
CA ASP A 299 -19.02 -4.66 18.21
C ASP A 299 -19.47 -3.65 17.16
N ARG A 300 -20.32 -4.07 16.24
CA ARG A 300 -20.94 -3.17 15.27
C ARG A 300 -22.05 -2.37 15.94
N ILE A 301 -21.80 -1.08 16.16
CA ILE A 301 -22.80 -0.12 16.66
C ILE A 301 -23.30 0.72 15.50
N GLU A 302 -24.62 0.82 15.39
CA GLU A 302 -25.32 1.64 14.40
C GLU A 302 -26.36 2.50 15.12
N ALA A 303 -26.27 3.81 14.97
CA ALA A 303 -27.21 4.78 15.52
C ALA A 303 -27.96 5.48 14.38
N VAL A 304 -29.22 5.18 14.20
CA VAL A 304 -30.08 5.81 13.19
C VAL A 304 -30.97 6.85 13.86
N THR A 305 -30.75 8.12 13.50
CA THR A 305 -31.56 9.26 13.96
C THR A 305 -32.59 9.60 12.90
N ASP A 306 -33.86 9.43 13.20
CA ASP A 306 -34.94 9.89 12.36
C ASP A 306 -35.45 11.27 12.88
N SER A 307 -35.17 12.31 12.12
CA SER A 307 -35.51 13.68 12.47
C SER A 307 -37.00 13.96 12.38
N ALA A 308 -37.78 13.18 11.63
CA ALA A 308 -39.23 13.33 11.54
C ALA A 308 -39.97 12.72 12.73
N THR A 309 -39.43 11.65 13.30
CA THR A 309 -40.00 11.01 14.51
C THR A 309 -39.28 11.44 15.78
N HIS A 310 -38.25 12.27 15.69
CA HIS A 310 -37.43 12.77 16.80
C HIS A 310 -36.85 11.67 17.69
N ARG A 311 -36.45 10.53 17.08
CA ARG A 311 -35.91 9.37 17.77
C ARG A 311 -34.63 8.86 17.16
N MET A 312 -33.73 8.46 18.04
CA MET A 312 -32.51 7.72 17.64
C MET A 312 -32.67 6.26 18.08
N THR A 313 -32.49 5.33 17.13
CA THR A 313 -32.48 3.90 17.43
C THR A 313 -31.04 3.41 17.35
N VAL A 314 -30.52 2.89 18.46
CA VAL A 314 -29.17 2.33 18.56
C VAL A 314 -29.23 0.80 18.49
N ARG A 315 -28.43 0.22 17.60
CA ARG A 315 -28.29 -1.22 17.44
C ARG A 315 -26.87 -1.66 17.78
N ARG A 316 -26.75 -2.85 18.35
CA ARG A 316 -25.48 -3.56 18.53
C ARG A 316 -25.57 -4.89 17.85
N ASN A 317 -24.68 -5.16 16.90
CA ASN A 317 -24.67 -6.41 16.11
C ASN A 317 -26.05 -6.76 15.53
N GLY A 318 -26.73 -5.74 14.97
CA GLY A 318 -28.07 -5.82 14.37
C GLY A 318 -29.25 -5.80 15.33
N ARG A 319 -29.06 -5.93 16.66
CA ARG A 319 -30.14 -5.92 17.67
C ARG A 319 -30.32 -4.52 18.25
N VAL A 320 -31.56 -4.06 18.33
CA VAL A 320 -31.90 -2.80 19.01
C VAL A 320 -31.56 -2.93 20.49
N ILE A 321 -30.73 -2.03 20.99
CA ILE A 321 -30.35 -1.97 22.40
C ILE A 321 -30.93 -0.77 23.12
N ARG A 322 -31.26 0.32 22.40
CA ARG A 322 -31.94 1.49 22.96
C ARG A 322 -32.62 2.31 21.87
N THR A 323 -33.75 2.94 22.21
CA THR A 323 -34.39 4.02 21.47
C THR A 323 -34.40 5.26 22.33
N ILE A 324 -33.88 6.38 21.81
CA ILE A 324 -33.63 7.60 22.57
C ILE A 324 -34.44 8.74 21.95
N PRO A 325 -35.23 9.49 22.75
CA PRO A 325 -35.81 10.75 22.29
C PRO A 325 -34.70 11.78 22.06
N VAL A 326 -34.73 12.42 20.89
CA VAL A 326 -33.74 13.41 20.48
C VAL A 326 -34.35 14.64 19.88
N THR A 327 -33.59 15.71 19.79
CA THR A 327 -33.88 16.89 18.98
C THR A 327 -32.75 17.06 17.96
N THR A 328 -33.07 17.44 16.72
CA THR A 328 -32.08 17.72 15.67
C THR A 328 -32.20 19.17 15.22
N GLY A 329 -31.52 19.54 14.12
CA GLY A 329 -31.48 20.89 13.60
C GLY A 329 -32.86 21.40 13.16
N LYS A 330 -33.24 22.58 13.66
CA LYS A 330 -34.45 23.32 13.26
C LYS A 330 -34.34 23.85 11.81
N GLU A 331 -35.42 24.42 11.33
CA GLU A 331 -35.42 25.11 10.04
C GLU A 331 -34.33 26.21 9.99
N GLY A 332 -33.61 26.27 8.86
CA GLY A 332 -32.43 27.13 8.67
C GLY A 332 -31.12 26.55 9.24
N PHE A 333 -31.19 25.50 10.07
CA PHE A 333 -30.00 24.82 10.64
C PHE A 333 -30.15 23.30 10.64
N ARG A 334 -30.77 22.74 9.59
CA ARG A 334 -31.07 21.32 9.53
C ARG A 334 -29.82 20.47 9.61
N THR A 335 -29.88 19.41 10.39
CA THR A 335 -28.82 18.40 10.50
C THR A 335 -28.58 17.76 9.11
N ARG A 336 -27.33 17.61 8.69
CA ARG A 336 -27.03 16.90 7.44
C ARG A 336 -27.55 15.49 7.48
N SER A 337 -28.22 15.08 6.39
CA SER A 337 -28.71 13.71 6.20
C SER A 337 -27.61 12.76 5.77
N GLY A 338 -27.86 11.46 5.88
CA GLY A 338 -26.97 10.40 5.41
C GLY A 338 -26.05 9.83 6.48
N ILE A 339 -25.11 9.02 6.04
CA ILE A 339 -24.23 8.22 6.90
C ILE A 339 -22.98 9.02 7.26
N LYS A 340 -22.62 8.97 8.51
CA LYS A 340 -21.43 9.55 9.13
C LYS A 340 -20.80 8.48 10.02
N VAL A 341 -19.57 8.67 10.43
CA VAL A 341 -18.96 7.86 11.49
C VAL A 341 -18.56 8.74 12.67
N VAL A 342 -18.47 8.14 13.83
CA VAL A 342 -17.94 8.81 15.02
C VAL A 342 -16.47 9.13 14.78
N LEU A 343 -16.12 10.42 14.79
CA LEU A 343 -14.77 10.90 14.56
C LEU A 343 -13.96 11.03 15.85
N ARG A 344 -14.65 11.44 16.94
CA ARG A 344 -14.01 11.73 18.23
C ARG A 344 -15.02 11.81 19.35
N LYS A 345 -14.55 11.51 20.55
CA LYS A 345 -15.35 11.64 21.79
C LYS A 345 -14.69 12.64 22.73
N GLU A 346 -15.46 13.62 23.21
CA GLU A 346 -15.00 14.67 24.09
C GLU A 346 -15.93 14.77 25.30
N SER A 347 -15.42 14.52 26.51
CA SER A 347 -16.23 14.54 27.72
C SER A 347 -16.87 15.91 27.96
N LYS A 348 -16.19 16.98 27.59
CA LYS A 348 -16.64 18.37 27.56
C LYS A 348 -16.06 19.12 26.39
N VAL A 349 -16.89 19.90 25.71
CA VAL A 349 -16.47 20.80 24.63
C VAL A 349 -17.21 22.12 24.75
N ARG A 350 -16.57 23.24 24.44
CA ARG A 350 -17.22 24.54 24.34
C ARG A 350 -17.69 24.77 22.92
N MET A 351 -18.99 24.79 22.72
CA MET A 351 -19.60 25.04 21.42
C MET A 351 -19.92 26.52 21.26
N ARG A 352 -19.52 27.09 20.14
CA ARG A 352 -19.68 28.51 19.84
C ARG A 352 -20.26 28.70 18.45
N GLY A 353 -21.28 29.53 18.33
CA GLY A 353 -21.94 29.81 17.06
C GLY A 353 -21.04 30.45 16.02
N ASP A 354 -20.07 31.26 16.43
CA ASP A 354 -19.15 31.94 15.48
C ASP A 354 -18.23 30.93 14.75
N THR A 355 -17.95 29.77 15.33
CA THR A 355 -17.16 28.71 14.66
C THR A 355 -17.92 28.01 13.53
N VAL A 356 -19.23 28.15 13.46
CA VAL A 356 -20.12 27.59 12.44
C VAL A 356 -20.86 28.69 11.66
N GLY A 357 -20.32 29.92 11.65
CA GLY A 357 -20.82 31.04 10.85
C GLY A 357 -21.98 31.84 11.45
N ILE A 358 -22.42 31.56 12.68
CA ILE A 358 -23.48 32.30 13.37
C ILE A 358 -22.88 33.58 14.02
N LYS A 359 -23.30 34.73 13.54
CA LYS A 359 -22.74 36.03 13.97
C LYS A 359 -23.09 36.31 15.46
N ARG A 360 -22.08 36.82 16.19
CA ARG A 360 -22.30 37.34 17.57
C ARG A 360 -23.33 38.45 17.60
N GLY A 361 -24.11 38.47 18.64
CA GLY A 361 -25.18 39.45 18.81
C GLY A 361 -26.49 39.15 18.09
N THR A 362 -26.58 38.05 17.34
CA THR A 362 -27.86 37.55 16.82
C THR A 362 -28.54 36.67 17.84
N LYS A 363 -29.85 36.50 17.73
CA LYS A 363 -30.67 35.64 18.63
C LYS A 363 -30.26 34.17 18.50
N GLU A 364 -29.63 33.78 17.42
CA GLU A 364 -29.17 32.41 17.17
C GLU A 364 -27.76 32.13 17.72
N PHE A 365 -27.07 33.17 18.21
CA PHE A 365 -25.70 32.99 18.72
C PHE A 365 -25.74 32.23 20.05
N TYR A 366 -24.86 31.27 20.17
CA TYR A 366 -24.64 30.51 21.39
C TYR A 366 -23.14 30.43 21.72
N ASP A 367 -22.85 30.34 23.02
CA ASP A 367 -21.50 30.08 23.55
C ASP A 367 -21.66 29.35 24.88
N LEU A 368 -21.58 28.02 24.83
CA LEU A 368 -21.91 27.18 26.00
C LEU A 368 -21.05 25.90 26.05
N PRO A 369 -20.76 25.42 27.28
CA PRO A 369 -20.15 24.11 27.45
C PRO A 369 -21.20 23.02 27.28
N VAL A 370 -20.87 21.96 26.57
CA VAL A 370 -21.65 20.75 26.47
C VAL A 370 -20.87 19.55 26.99
N SER A 371 -21.57 18.55 27.50
CA SER A 371 -20.99 17.33 28.03
C SER A 371 -21.33 16.14 27.13
N TYR A 372 -20.47 15.10 27.19
CA TYR A 372 -20.66 13.85 26.45
C TYR A 372 -20.83 14.08 24.96
N ALA A 373 -19.91 14.85 24.37
CA ALA A 373 -19.96 15.26 22.99
C ALA A 373 -19.28 14.21 22.09
N THR A 374 -20.05 13.60 21.21
CA THR A 374 -19.61 12.65 20.18
C THR A 374 -19.60 13.37 18.84
N ARG A 375 -18.42 13.66 18.31
CA ARG A 375 -18.23 14.39 17.04
C ARG A 375 -18.50 13.48 15.85
N VAL A 376 -19.27 13.95 14.87
CA VAL A 376 -19.60 13.21 13.64
C VAL A 376 -19.28 13.98 12.35
N THR A 377 -18.89 15.26 12.45
CA THR A 377 -18.34 16.05 11.33
C THR A 377 -17.23 16.99 11.80
N TRP A 378 -16.29 17.28 10.90
CA TRP A 378 -15.25 18.27 11.20
C TRP A 378 -15.80 19.68 11.33
N SER A 379 -16.88 20.01 10.60
CA SER A 379 -17.57 21.30 10.69
C SER A 379 -18.35 21.52 11.99
N GLY A 380 -18.45 20.51 12.87
CA GLY A 380 -18.98 20.70 14.23
C GLY A 380 -20.38 20.16 14.49
N GLU A 381 -20.87 19.18 13.74
CA GLU A 381 -22.04 18.42 14.18
C GLU A 381 -21.63 17.39 15.24
N TYR A 382 -22.36 17.36 16.34
CA TYR A 382 -22.17 16.46 17.47
C TYR A 382 -23.47 15.80 17.89
N ILE A 383 -23.35 14.68 18.58
CA ILE A 383 -24.39 14.09 19.41
C ILE A 383 -23.97 14.38 20.84
N HIS A 384 -24.82 15.07 21.65
CA HIS A 384 -24.41 15.57 22.96
C HIS A 384 -25.54 15.75 23.97
N ALA A 385 -25.17 15.95 25.22
CA ALA A 385 -26.13 16.34 26.26
C ALA A 385 -26.69 17.75 26.01
N ALA A 386 -28.02 17.87 26.00
CA ALA A 386 -28.73 19.12 25.82
C ALA A 386 -29.87 19.25 26.89
N PRO A 387 -29.48 19.40 28.17
CA PRO A 387 -30.48 19.45 29.26
C PRO A 387 -31.46 20.65 29.18
N TRP A 388 -31.11 21.67 28.41
CA TRP A 388 -31.94 22.87 28.18
C TRP A 388 -33.05 22.65 27.16
N SER A 389 -33.11 21.53 26.47
CA SER A 389 -34.12 21.23 25.45
C SER A 389 -34.81 19.87 25.67
N VAL A 390 -34.84 19.38 26.90
CA VAL A 390 -35.41 18.04 27.23
C VAL A 390 -36.87 17.93 26.81
N GLU A 391 -37.66 19.01 26.96
CA GLU A 391 -39.07 19.05 26.55
C GLU A 391 -39.29 18.91 25.05
N ALA A 392 -38.32 19.37 24.23
CA ALA A 392 -38.35 19.23 22.77
C ALA A 392 -37.87 17.85 22.27
N GLN A 393 -37.15 17.12 23.11
CA GLN A 393 -36.58 15.82 22.71
C GLN A 393 -37.70 14.78 22.59
N GLY A 394 -37.84 14.23 21.37
CA GLY A 394 -38.91 13.32 21.02
C GLY A 394 -40.15 13.98 20.43
N GLU A 395 -40.19 15.33 20.37
CA GLU A 395 -41.36 16.12 19.95
C GLU A 395 -41.01 17.08 18.79
N GLU A 396 -39.86 17.80 18.85
CA GLU A 396 -39.55 18.84 17.87
C GLU A 396 -38.02 19.02 17.68
N ASN A 397 -37.65 19.63 16.55
CA ASN A 397 -36.25 19.93 16.18
C ASN A 397 -35.92 21.39 16.48
N VAL A 398 -35.09 21.65 17.49
CA VAL A 398 -34.78 22.99 17.99
C VAL A 398 -33.28 23.34 17.97
N SER A 399 -32.41 22.43 17.59
CA SER A 399 -30.96 22.65 17.62
C SER A 399 -30.47 23.46 16.40
N HIS A 400 -29.15 23.77 16.37
CA HIS A 400 -28.45 24.38 15.24
C HIS A 400 -27.68 23.36 14.39
N GLY A 401 -28.14 22.11 14.34
CA GLY A 401 -27.55 21.03 13.54
C GLY A 401 -27.09 19.81 14.31
N CYS A 402 -26.73 19.98 15.59
CA CYS A 402 -26.39 18.86 16.48
C CYS A 402 -27.59 17.98 16.84
N THR A 403 -27.35 16.73 17.22
CA THR A 403 -28.35 15.85 17.81
C THR A 403 -28.26 15.97 19.34
N GLY A 404 -29.27 16.60 19.93
CA GLY A 404 -29.38 16.81 21.39
C GLY A 404 -30.22 15.75 22.07
N MET A 405 -29.81 15.32 23.25
CA MET A 405 -30.53 14.37 24.09
C MET A 405 -30.34 14.69 25.57
N SER A 406 -31.06 14.01 26.45
CA SER A 406 -30.92 14.19 27.91
C SER A 406 -29.48 13.85 28.33
N THR A 407 -29.02 14.39 29.44
CA THR A 407 -27.68 14.13 29.97
C THR A 407 -27.42 12.63 30.20
N GLU A 408 -28.43 11.92 30.73
CA GLU A 408 -28.36 10.47 30.95
C GLU A 408 -28.17 9.70 29.62
N ASN A 409 -29.00 10.03 28.62
CA ASN A 409 -28.93 9.40 27.33
C ASN A 409 -27.59 9.71 26.59
N ALA A 410 -27.11 10.95 26.72
CA ALA A 410 -25.85 11.36 26.14
C ALA A 410 -24.64 10.65 26.80
N ALA A 411 -24.65 10.49 28.11
CA ALA A 411 -23.65 9.73 28.85
C ALA A 411 -23.67 8.27 28.42
N TRP A 412 -24.83 7.63 28.35
CA TRP A 412 -24.95 6.24 27.87
C TRP A 412 -24.50 6.09 26.44
N PHE A 413 -24.90 6.98 25.55
CA PHE A 413 -24.46 6.96 24.13
C PHE A 413 -22.96 7.11 24.03
N PHE A 414 -22.37 8.09 24.71
CA PHE A 414 -20.94 8.35 24.75
C PHE A 414 -20.13 7.13 25.23
N GLU A 415 -20.61 6.41 26.23
CA GLU A 415 -19.96 5.19 26.73
C GLU A 415 -20.14 4.00 25.78
N THR A 416 -21.26 3.97 25.05
CA THR A 416 -21.61 2.85 24.16
C THR A 416 -20.82 2.89 22.85
N VAL A 417 -20.62 4.08 22.26
CA VAL A 417 -19.98 4.24 20.95
C VAL A 417 -18.48 4.47 21.05
N ARG A 418 -17.80 4.20 19.96
CA ARG A 418 -16.36 4.46 19.74
C ARG A 418 -16.15 5.16 18.41
N GLU A 419 -14.93 5.64 18.15
CA GLU A 419 -14.50 6.14 16.85
C GLU A 419 -14.71 5.05 15.79
N GLY A 420 -15.21 5.44 14.61
CA GLY A 420 -15.57 4.51 13.55
C GLY A 420 -16.97 3.91 13.64
N ASP A 421 -17.75 4.12 14.73
CA ASP A 421 -19.14 3.65 14.81
C ASP A 421 -20.05 4.47 13.88
N ILE A 422 -21.11 3.82 13.39
CA ILE A 422 -21.97 4.32 12.33
C ILE A 422 -23.08 5.20 12.94
N VAL A 423 -23.21 6.39 12.36
CA VAL A 423 -24.31 7.31 12.66
C VAL A 423 -25.00 7.71 11.37
N GLU A 424 -26.26 7.39 11.24
CA GLU A 424 -27.09 7.79 10.11
C GLU A 424 -28.17 8.77 10.54
N VAL A 425 -28.39 9.83 9.76
CA VAL A 425 -29.48 10.78 9.95
C VAL A 425 -30.41 10.72 8.75
N VAL A 426 -31.68 10.41 9.01
CA VAL A 426 -32.72 10.33 8.00
C VAL A 426 -33.82 11.36 8.25
N ASN A 427 -34.56 11.72 7.20
CA ASN A 427 -35.73 12.61 7.26
C ASN A 427 -35.45 13.99 7.87
N SER A 428 -34.20 14.47 7.84
CA SER A 428 -33.84 15.79 8.40
C SER A 428 -34.20 16.94 7.47
N GLY A 429 -34.33 16.69 6.17
CA GLY A 429 -34.47 17.73 5.16
C GLY A 429 -33.24 18.62 5.00
N GLY A 430 -32.12 18.28 5.66
CA GLY A 430 -30.82 18.92 5.50
C GLY A 430 -30.06 18.39 4.29
N GLU A 431 -28.98 19.08 3.93
CA GLU A 431 -28.06 18.64 2.88
C GLU A 431 -27.53 17.23 3.20
N LYS A 432 -27.27 16.46 2.15
CA LYS A 432 -26.62 15.17 2.30
C LYS A 432 -25.16 15.36 2.77
N MET A 433 -24.70 14.53 3.69
CA MET A 433 -23.31 14.50 4.11
C MET A 433 -22.40 14.32 2.91
N ALA A 434 -21.43 15.23 2.72
CA ALA A 434 -20.42 15.10 1.70
C ALA A 434 -19.59 13.82 1.93
N PRO A 435 -19.17 13.14 0.86
CA PRO A 435 -18.35 11.93 0.99
C PRO A 435 -17.03 12.19 1.73
N PHE A 436 -16.37 13.30 1.41
CA PHE A 436 -15.04 13.65 1.90
C PHE A 436 -15.05 15.06 2.52
N ASP A 437 -13.93 15.52 3.07
CA ASP A 437 -13.64 16.87 3.58
C ASP A 437 -14.33 17.28 4.88
N ASN A 438 -15.39 16.59 5.30
CA ASN A 438 -16.12 16.95 6.53
C ASN A 438 -16.29 15.79 7.52
N GLY A 439 -15.33 14.88 7.53
CA GLY A 439 -15.38 13.60 8.23
C GLY A 439 -15.55 12.47 7.23
N PHE A 440 -15.84 11.27 7.70
CA PHE A 440 -16.00 10.10 6.85
C PHE A 440 -17.45 9.94 6.41
N GLY A 441 -17.80 10.58 5.30
CA GLY A 441 -19.05 10.39 4.59
C GLY A 441 -18.98 9.37 3.44
N ASP A 442 -17.89 8.64 3.34
CA ASP A 442 -17.54 7.64 2.33
C ASP A 442 -18.67 6.64 2.06
N TRP A 443 -19.41 6.27 3.09
CA TRP A 443 -20.53 5.35 3.03
C TRP A 443 -21.76 5.89 2.26
N ASN A 444 -21.77 7.18 1.93
CA ASN A 444 -22.79 7.81 1.08
C ASN A 444 -22.51 7.67 -0.41
N VAL A 445 -21.32 7.18 -0.79
CA VAL A 445 -20.95 6.83 -2.16
C VAL A 445 -21.39 5.39 -2.40
N ASP A 446 -22.15 5.12 -3.45
CA ASP A 446 -22.50 3.76 -3.83
C ASP A 446 -21.25 2.97 -4.26
N TRP A 447 -21.31 1.63 -4.18
CA TRP A 447 -20.13 0.79 -4.40
C TRP A 447 -19.54 0.90 -5.80
N ARG A 448 -20.38 1.07 -6.83
CA ARG A 448 -19.91 1.23 -8.21
C ARG A 448 -19.13 2.53 -8.39
N SER A 449 -19.69 3.63 -7.87
CA SER A 449 -19.01 4.94 -7.85
C SER A 449 -17.74 4.90 -6.99
N TRP A 450 -17.74 4.13 -5.90
CA TRP A 450 -16.55 3.91 -5.08
C TRP A 450 -15.42 3.26 -5.89
N LEU A 451 -15.72 2.15 -6.57
CA LEU A 451 -14.74 1.46 -7.43
C LEU A 451 -14.22 2.35 -8.56
N ALA A 452 -15.06 3.23 -9.13
CA ALA A 452 -14.62 4.14 -10.19
C ALA A 452 -13.56 5.16 -9.73
N GLY A 453 -13.39 5.39 -8.44
CA GLY A 453 -12.32 6.22 -7.87
C GLY A 453 -11.00 5.47 -7.62
N SER A 454 -10.96 4.16 -7.86
CA SER A 454 -9.74 3.36 -7.82
C SER A 454 -8.98 3.48 -9.15
N ALA A 455 -7.67 3.63 -9.08
CA ALA A 455 -6.82 3.62 -10.28
C ALA A 455 -6.74 2.21 -10.90
N LEU A 456 -7.03 1.16 -10.13
CA LEU A 456 -7.03 -0.24 -10.60
C LEU A 456 -8.31 -0.60 -11.37
N ALA A 457 -9.42 0.12 -11.16
CA ALA A 457 -10.68 -0.15 -11.87
C ALA A 457 -10.58 -0.03 -13.40
N ASN A 458 -9.61 0.72 -13.90
CA ASN A 458 -9.39 0.93 -15.33
C ASN A 458 -8.36 -0.05 -15.92
N VAL A 459 -7.60 -0.76 -15.10
CA VAL A 459 -6.59 -1.75 -15.56
C VAL A 459 -7.28 -3.01 -16.06
N ASP A 460 -8.38 -3.42 -15.45
CA ASP A 460 -9.19 -4.55 -15.89
C ASP A 460 -10.02 -4.26 -17.16
N ALA A 461 -10.12 -2.99 -17.56
CA ALA A 461 -10.82 -2.59 -18.79
C ALA A 461 -9.92 -2.62 -20.05
N ALA A 462 -8.63 -2.87 -19.93
CA ALA A 462 -7.76 -3.17 -21.07
C ALA A 462 -8.22 -4.51 -21.68
N PRO A 463 -8.44 -4.60 -23.01
CA PRO A 463 -8.84 -5.87 -23.61
C PRO A 463 -7.78 -6.92 -23.27
N PRO A 464 -8.19 -8.15 -22.90
CA PRO A 464 -7.22 -9.19 -22.60
C PRO A 464 -6.35 -9.40 -23.85
N THR A 465 -5.09 -9.04 -23.75
CA THR A 465 -4.09 -9.57 -24.67
C THR A 465 -4.18 -11.07 -24.54
N SER A 466 -4.58 -11.74 -25.61
CA SER A 466 -4.94 -13.15 -25.78
C SER A 466 -4.49 -14.06 -24.64
N PRO A 467 -5.37 -14.97 -24.14
CA PRO A 467 -5.01 -15.86 -23.06
C PRO A 467 -3.90 -16.81 -23.52
N LEU A 468 -2.67 -16.53 -23.11
CA LEU A 468 -1.60 -17.50 -23.18
C LEU A 468 -1.90 -18.55 -22.11
N THR A 469 -2.24 -19.75 -22.55
CA THR A 469 -2.49 -20.93 -21.75
C THR A 469 -1.30 -21.16 -20.81
N PRO A 470 -1.49 -21.23 -19.49
CA PRO A 470 -0.40 -21.51 -18.57
C PRO A 470 0.09 -22.94 -18.81
N SER A 471 1.26 -23.11 -19.43
CA SER A 471 1.96 -24.38 -19.46
C SER A 471 2.51 -24.70 -18.08
N ARG A 472 1.70 -25.37 -17.28
CA ARG A 472 2.19 -26.07 -16.10
C ARG A 472 2.92 -27.33 -16.56
N LEU A 473 4.23 -27.30 -16.58
CA LEU A 473 5.05 -28.50 -16.64
C LEU A 473 5.38 -28.91 -15.19
N HIS A 474 4.51 -29.71 -14.59
CA HIS A 474 4.90 -30.59 -13.49
C HIS A 474 5.33 -31.92 -14.11
N PRO A 475 6.53 -32.46 -13.82
CA PRO A 475 6.83 -33.82 -14.16
C PRO A 475 5.97 -34.74 -13.28
N THR A 476 5.11 -35.50 -13.89
CA THR A 476 4.54 -36.71 -13.25
C THR A 476 5.64 -37.74 -13.16
N THR A 477 5.82 -38.28 -11.98
CA THR A 477 6.68 -39.39 -11.51
C THR A 477 7.18 -40.34 -12.55
#